data_cc429da2da49491d59a26aa6d3f39956
#
_entry.id   cc429da2da49491d59a26aa6d3f39956
#
_cell.length_a   1.000
_cell.length_b   1.000
_cell.length_c   1.000
_cell.angle_alpha   90.00
_cell.angle_beta   90.00
_cell.angle_gamma   90.00
#
_symmetry.space_group_name_H-M   'P 1'
#
loop_
_entity.id
_entity.type
_entity.pdbx_description
1 polymer ?
#
loop_
_entity_poly.entity_id
_entity_poly.type
_entity_poly.pdbx_seq_one_letter_code
_entity_poly.pdbx_strand_id
1 'polypeptide(L)' 'MPLTLYGRKDCCLCDEMAEVVAVVAAERGLPVVKVDVDDDPALAAAYGHEIPVLCLGAQRIVSGRVSVRALRALVARNLR' A
#
# COMPACT_ATOMS: atom_id res chain seq x y z
N MET A 1 4.43 6.11 11.81
CA MET A 1 3.72 6.20 10.52
C MET A 1 3.48 4.82 9.94
N PRO A 2 2.25 4.37 9.82
CA PRO A 2 1.98 3.07 9.21
C PRO A 2 2.00 3.13 7.69
N LEU A 3 2.28 1.98 7.08
CA LEU A 3 2.01 1.75 5.67
C LEU A 3 0.59 1.19 5.57
N THR A 4 -0.30 1.90 4.89
CA THR A 4 -1.67 1.48 4.70
C THR A 4 -1.88 1.01 3.27
N LEU A 5 -2.27 -0.25 3.11
CA LEU A 5 -2.51 -0.86 1.81
C LEU A 5 -4.01 -0.99 1.57
N TYR A 6 -4.52 -0.23 0.61
CA TYR A 6 -5.90 -0.29 0.18
C TYR A 6 -6.03 -1.27 -0.98
N GLY A 7 -6.89 -2.25 -0.81
CA GLY A 7 -7.10 -3.28 -1.82
C GLY A 7 -8.47 -3.91 -1.67
N ARG A 8 -8.67 -5.06 -2.31
CA ARG A 8 -9.89 -5.85 -2.13
C ARG A 8 -9.55 -7.33 -2.24
N LYS A 9 -10.52 -8.15 -1.87
CA LYS A 9 -10.40 -9.61 -1.97
C LYS A 9 -10.29 -10.02 -3.43
N ASP A 10 -9.64 -11.16 -3.67
CA ASP A 10 -9.50 -11.75 -5.00
C ASP A 10 -8.82 -10.82 -6.01
N CYS A 11 -7.86 -10.03 -5.53
CA CYS A 11 -7.09 -9.10 -6.35
C CYS A 11 -5.63 -9.57 -6.38
N CYS A 12 -5.20 -10.12 -7.52
CA CYS A 12 -3.83 -10.63 -7.65
C CYS A 12 -2.77 -9.56 -7.47
N LEU A 13 -3.00 -8.36 -8.02
CA LEU A 13 -2.07 -7.24 -7.87
C LEU A 13 -1.99 -6.76 -6.42
N CYS A 14 -3.11 -6.82 -5.70
CA CYS A 14 -3.13 -6.47 -4.28
C CYS A 14 -2.30 -7.46 -3.47
N ASP A 15 -2.37 -8.75 -3.80
CA ASP A 15 -1.58 -9.78 -3.14
C ASP A 15 -0.09 -9.60 -3.42
N GLU A 16 0.27 -9.30 -4.67
CA GLU A 16 1.67 -9.01 -5.03
C GLU A 16 2.19 -7.79 -4.27
N MET A 17 1.42 -6.72 -4.21
CA MET A 17 1.80 -5.52 -3.47
C MET A 17 1.97 -5.83 -1.98
N ALA A 18 1.08 -6.65 -1.40
CA ALA A 18 1.16 -7.02 0.00
C ALA A 18 2.49 -7.72 0.33
N GLU A 19 2.97 -8.58 -0.54
CA GLU A 19 4.27 -9.25 -0.36
C GLU A 19 5.42 -8.26 -0.39
N VAL A 20 5.41 -7.35 -1.35
CA VAL A 20 6.45 -6.31 -1.48
C VAL A 20 6.45 -5.39 -0.27
N VAL A 21 5.26 -4.97 0.16
CA VAL A 21 5.09 -4.10 1.34
C VAL A 21 5.62 -4.78 2.60
N ALA A 22 5.33 -6.07 2.76
CA ALA A 22 5.78 -6.81 3.94
C ALA A 22 7.31 -6.81 4.06
N VAL A 23 8.02 -6.97 2.95
CA VAL A 23 9.49 -6.95 2.94
C VAL A 23 10.03 -5.58 3.36
N VAL A 24 9.54 -4.51 2.74
CA VAL A 24 10.02 -3.16 3.01
C VAL A 24 9.64 -2.70 4.42
N ALA A 25 8.42 -3.02 4.85
CA ALA A 25 7.96 -2.68 6.20
C ALA A 25 8.84 -3.35 7.27
N ALA A 26 9.17 -4.63 7.07
CA ALA A 26 10.03 -5.35 8.00
C ALA A 26 11.42 -4.71 8.09
N GLU A 27 11.99 -4.30 6.95
CA GLU A 27 13.29 -3.63 6.93
C GLU A 27 13.31 -2.32 7.72
N ARG A 28 12.18 -1.63 7.77
CA ARG A 28 12.07 -0.31 8.39
C ARG A 28 11.36 -0.33 9.75
N GLY A 29 10.86 -1.48 10.17
CA GLY A 29 10.10 -1.57 11.41
C GLY A 29 8.79 -0.79 11.36
N LEU A 30 8.18 -0.67 10.18
CA LEU A 30 6.92 0.04 10.02
C LEU A 30 5.74 -0.91 10.15
N PRO A 31 4.66 -0.50 10.84
CA PRO A 31 3.44 -1.30 10.87
C PRO A 31 2.74 -1.26 9.52
N VAL A 32 2.06 -2.35 9.17
CA VAL A 32 1.27 -2.45 7.95
C VAL A 32 -0.19 -2.61 8.32
N VAL A 33 -1.04 -1.76 7.75
CA VAL A 33 -2.49 -1.84 7.91
C VAL A 33 -3.09 -2.17 6.55
N LYS A 34 -3.88 -3.23 6.47
CA LYS A 34 -4.60 -3.59 5.25
C LYS A 34 -6.04 -3.14 5.37
N VAL A 35 -6.54 -2.46 4.35
CA VAL A 35 -7.91 -1.95 4.31
C VAL A 35 -8.59 -2.46 3.05
N ASP A 36 -9.76 -3.08 3.21
CA ASP A 36 -10.58 -3.50 2.08
C ASP A 36 -11.47 -2.32 1.68
N VAL A 37 -11.31 -1.85 0.43
CA VAL A 37 -12.08 -0.69 -0.04
C VAL A 37 -13.57 -0.99 -0.17
N ASP A 38 -13.94 -2.27 -0.23
CA ASP A 38 -15.36 -2.64 -0.30
C ASP A 38 -16.07 -2.55 1.06
N ASP A 39 -15.32 -2.35 2.15
CA ASP A 39 -15.91 -2.18 3.47
C ASP A 39 -16.55 -0.80 3.68
N ASP A 40 -16.23 0.17 2.81
CA ASP A 40 -16.74 1.54 2.94
C ASP A 40 -16.91 2.15 1.55
N PRO A 41 -18.14 2.60 1.17
CA PRO A 41 -18.35 3.22 -0.12
C PRO A 41 -17.46 4.43 -0.41
N ALA A 42 -17.08 5.20 0.61
CA ALA A 42 -16.17 6.33 0.45
C ALA A 42 -14.79 5.87 0.03
N LEU A 43 -14.30 4.75 0.58
CA LEU A 43 -13.01 4.18 0.20
C LEU A 43 -13.05 3.60 -1.22
N ALA A 44 -14.14 2.93 -1.57
CA ALA A 44 -14.32 2.41 -2.93
C ALA A 44 -14.33 3.54 -3.95
N ALA A 45 -14.97 4.66 -3.64
CA ALA A 45 -15.00 5.83 -4.51
C ALA A 45 -13.61 6.47 -4.64
N ALA A 46 -12.85 6.55 -3.52
CA ALA A 46 -11.54 7.19 -3.51
C ALA A 46 -10.46 6.35 -4.17
N TYR A 47 -10.46 5.03 -3.96
CA TYR A 47 -9.35 4.15 -4.34
C TYR A 47 -9.72 2.97 -5.22
N GLY A 48 -11.00 2.63 -5.33
CA GLY A 48 -11.46 1.36 -5.93
C GLY A 48 -10.99 1.10 -7.34
N HIS A 49 -10.79 2.14 -8.15
CA HIS A 49 -10.33 2.03 -9.53
C HIS A 49 -8.80 1.98 -9.67
N GLU A 50 -8.08 2.20 -8.58
CA GLU A 50 -6.63 2.32 -8.60
C GLU A 50 -5.91 1.32 -7.69
N ILE A 51 -6.67 0.43 -7.05
CA ILE A 51 -6.09 -0.58 -6.15
C ILE A 51 -5.10 -1.49 -6.89
N PRO A 52 -4.04 -1.94 -6.20
CA PRO A 52 -3.68 -1.60 -4.83
C PRO A 52 -3.11 -0.17 -4.72
N VAL A 53 -3.48 0.53 -3.65
CA VAL A 53 -2.96 1.86 -3.34
C VAL A 53 -2.24 1.79 -2.01
N LEU A 54 -1.01 2.31 -1.96
CA LEU A 54 -0.22 2.33 -0.75
C LEU A 54 -0.01 3.75 -0.28
N CYS A 55 -0.31 3.97 1.01
CA CYS A 55 -0.07 5.25 1.67
C CYS A 55 0.94 5.08 2.80
N LEU A 56 1.79 6.07 2.99
CA LEU A 56 2.66 6.18 4.15
C LEU A 56 2.13 7.31 5.01
N GLY A 57 1.59 6.96 6.18
CA GLY A 57 0.81 7.92 6.95
C GLY A 57 -0.38 8.39 6.12
N ALA A 58 -0.55 9.69 5.99
CA ALA A 58 -1.64 10.28 5.20
C ALA A 58 -1.30 10.46 3.72
N GLN A 59 -0.06 10.18 3.32
CA GLN A 59 0.40 10.45 1.97
C GLN A 59 0.37 9.21 1.09
N ARG A 60 -0.32 9.32 -0.06
CA ARG A 60 -0.30 8.29 -1.08
C ARG A 60 1.07 8.28 -1.76
N ILE A 61 1.72 7.11 -1.84
CA ILE A 61 3.07 7.01 -2.39
C ILE A 61 3.16 6.18 -3.67
N VAL A 62 2.28 5.21 -3.86
CA VAL A 62 2.29 4.37 -5.06
C VAL A 62 0.96 3.65 -5.23
N SER A 63 0.62 3.35 -6.47
CA SER A 63 -0.52 2.48 -6.81
C SER A 63 -0.12 1.51 -7.92
N GLY A 64 -0.82 0.38 -7.99
CA GLY A 64 -0.56 -0.65 -8.97
C GLY A 64 0.66 -1.49 -8.60
N ARG A 65 1.43 -1.88 -9.61
CA ARG A 65 2.57 -2.79 -9.41
C ARG A 65 3.83 -2.01 -9.05
N VAL A 66 4.57 -2.51 -8.07
CA VAL A 66 5.84 -1.91 -7.63
C VAL A 66 6.80 -3.02 -7.20
N SER A 67 8.09 -2.84 -7.50
CA SER A 67 9.12 -3.77 -7.03
C SER A 67 9.57 -3.43 -5.61
N VAL A 68 10.18 -4.38 -4.93
CA VAL A 68 10.79 -4.12 -3.61
C VAL A 68 11.79 -2.98 -3.70
N ARG A 69 12.63 -2.98 -4.72
CA ARG A 69 13.66 -1.95 -4.91
C ARG A 69 13.04 -0.57 -5.07
N ALA A 70 12.02 -0.46 -5.90
CA ALA A 70 11.34 0.82 -6.14
C ALA A 70 10.61 1.30 -4.87
N LEU A 71 9.92 0.40 -4.17
CA LEU A 71 9.21 0.75 -2.96
C LEU A 71 10.17 1.17 -1.85
N ARG A 72 11.30 0.49 -1.71
CA ARG A 72 12.33 0.86 -0.72
C ARG A 72 12.75 2.32 -0.91
N ALA A 73 12.99 2.73 -2.15
CA ALA A 73 13.39 4.11 -2.47
C ALA A 73 12.26 5.11 -2.18
N LEU A 74 11.03 4.76 -2.51
CA LEU A 74 9.86 5.63 -2.25
C LEU A 74 9.64 5.84 -0.77
N VAL A 75 9.72 4.79 0.03
CA VAL A 75 9.56 4.87 1.49
C VAL A 75 10.68 5.73 2.09
N ALA A 76 11.92 5.50 1.68
CA ALA A 76 13.06 6.28 2.17
C ALA A 76 12.87 7.77 1.90
N ARG A 77 12.41 8.11 0.69
CA ARG A 77 12.17 9.51 0.30
C ARG A 77 11.08 10.15 1.15
N ASN A 78 10.03 9.41 1.46
CA ASN A 78 8.87 9.95 2.19
C ASN A 78 9.03 9.93 3.71
N LEU A 79 10.08 9.32 4.23
CA LEU A 79 10.39 9.32 5.67
C LEU A 79 11.29 10.48 6.08
N ARG A 80 11.77 11.27 5.15
CA ARG A 80 12.63 12.42 5.42
C ARG A 80 11.85 13.59 6.00
#